data_56d8d4e7d7e050eca280bce3cc31d571
#
_entry.id   56d8d4e7d7e050eca280bce3cc31d571
#
_cell.length_a   1.000
_cell.length_b   1.000
_cell.length_c   1.000
_cell.angle_alpha   90.00
_cell.angle_beta   90.00
_cell.angle_gamma   90.00
#
_symmetry.space_group_name_H-M   'P 1'
#
loop_
_entity.id
_entity.type
_entity.pdbx_description
1 polymer ?
#
loop_
_entity_poly.entity_id
_entity_poly.type
_entity_poly.pdbx_seq_one_letter_code
_entity_poly.pdbx_strand_id
1 'polypeptide(L)'
;MNIDWETIGPVLLSAVAQTIGMVLVTMLVGGFLGLVLGILLHTTRAGGLLANRAVFTALNLLVNIIRPIPFIIFITAIGPVTLAVVGTTLGTPAATFALVVAATFGISRIVEQNLVGIDPGVIEAARAMGASPLRIIGTLLVPEALAPLILGYTFVFVAVVDMTAVAGAVGGGGLGDFAITYGYQRFDWTITAIAVLIIIVLVQAAQFVGNRLSRAALRR
;
A
#
# COMPACT_ATOMS: atom_id res chain seq x y z
N MET A 1 34.18 17.00 3.02
CA MET A 1 33.13 17.83 3.60
C MET A 1 32.73 17.17 4.92
N ASN A 2 32.87 17.85 6.04
CA ASN A 2 32.50 17.27 7.33
C ASN A 2 30.99 17.50 7.52
N ILE A 3 30.23 16.40 7.58
CA ILE A 3 28.79 16.46 7.88
C ILE A 3 28.67 16.86 9.34
N ASP A 4 27.90 17.92 9.61
CA ASP A 4 27.55 18.31 10.97
C ASP A 4 26.45 17.37 11.50
N TRP A 5 26.92 16.30 12.15
CA TRP A 5 26.04 15.26 12.70
C TRP A 5 25.20 15.75 13.89
N GLU A 6 25.60 16.80 14.58
CA GLU A 6 24.82 17.38 15.69
C GLU A 6 23.53 17.99 15.16
N THR A 7 23.59 18.63 14.00
CA THR A 7 22.43 19.24 13.34
C THR A 7 21.66 18.23 12.46
N ILE A 8 22.36 17.44 11.67
CA ILE A 8 21.72 16.56 10.66
C ILE A 8 21.17 15.26 11.26
N GLY A 9 21.80 14.74 12.32
CA GLY A 9 21.40 13.50 12.95
C GLY A 9 19.95 13.49 13.44
N PRO A 10 19.49 14.46 14.22
CA PRO A 10 18.09 14.55 14.67
C PRO A 10 17.10 14.66 13.50
N VAL A 11 17.45 15.40 12.43
CA VAL A 11 16.61 15.56 11.24
C VAL A 11 16.48 14.22 10.51
N LEU A 12 17.58 13.49 10.35
CA LEU A 12 17.57 12.16 9.75
C LEU A 12 16.70 11.18 10.54
N LEU A 13 16.83 11.15 11.86
CA LEU A 13 16.00 10.28 12.72
C LEU A 13 14.52 10.61 12.61
N SER A 14 14.18 11.91 12.57
CA SER A 14 12.80 12.35 12.34
C SER A 14 12.30 11.91 10.96
N ALA A 15 13.09 12.05 9.91
CA ALA A 15 12.76 11.64 8.56
C ALA A 15 12.52 10.11 8.46
N VAL A 16 13.36 9.30 9.12
CA VAL A 16 13.18 7.85 9.21
C VAL A 16 11.85 7.52 9.92
N ALA A 17 11.60 8.13 11.08
CA ALA A 17 10.36 7.90 11.84
C ALA A 17 9.12 8.30 11.04
N GLN A 18 9.15 9.41 10.32
CA GLN A 18 8.06 9.87 9.45
C GLN A 18 7.80 8.87 8.30
N THR A 19 8.86 8.41 7.62
CA THR A 19 8.70 7.42 6.54
C THR A 19 8.11 6.11 7.06
N ILE A 20 8.63 5.58 8.17
CA ILE A 20 8.10 4.37 8.80
C ILE A 20 6.64 4.57 9.21
N GLY A 21 6.31 5.70 9.83
CA GLY A 21 4.94 6.04 10.22
C GLY A 21 3.98 6.08 9.04
N MET A 22 4.35 6.80 7.96
CA MET A 22 3.57 6.85 6.72
C MET A 22 3.34 5.45 6.14
N VAL A 23 4.38 4.65 6.02
CA VAL A 23 4.30 3.29 5.47
C VAL A 23 3.43 2.39 6.34
N LEU A 24 3.62 2.38 7.67
CA LEU A 24 2.83 1.56 8.58
C LEU A 24 1.34 1.91 8.54
N VAL A 25 0.99 3.19 8.64
CA VAL A 25 -0.41 3.61 8.57
C VAL A 25 -1.02 3.27 7.22
N THR A 26 -0.29 3.50 6.13
CA THR A 26 -0.75 3.16 4.77
C THR A 26 -0.96 1.66 4.61
N MET A 27 -0.06 0.83 5.08
CA MET A 27 -0.20 -0.63 4.99
C MET A 27 -1.30 -1.18 5.90
N LEU A 28 -1.51 -0.60 7.07
CA LEU A 28 -2.59 -1.04 7.97
C LEU A 28 -3.95 -0.58 7.46
N VAL A 29 -4.13 0.71 7.24
CA VAL A 29 -5.44 1.26 6.86
C VAL A 29 -5.73 1.02 5.38
N GLY A 30 -4.84 1.45 4.50
CA GLY A 30 -4.99 1.25 3.05
C GLY A 30 -4.94 -0.24 2.67
N GLY A 31 -4.12 -1.02 3.38
CA GLY A 31 -4.06 -2.48 3.25
C GLY A 31 -5.39 -3.14 3.59
N PHE A 32 -5.97 -2.81 4.74
CA PHE A 32 -7.28 -3.34 5.15
C PHE A 32 -8.40 -2.92 4.20
N LEU A 33 -8.49 -1.63 3.88
CA LEU A 33 -9.51 -1.13 2.95
C LEU A 33 -9.36 -1.74 1.54
N GLY A 34 -8.12 -1.90 1.08
CA GLY A 34 -7.82 -2.54 -0.20
C GLY A 34 -8.17 -4.03 -0.22
N LEU A 35 -7.95 -4.75 0.90
CA LEU A 35 -8.41 -6.13 1.05
C LEU A 35 -9.93 -6.24 0.91
N VAL A 36 -10.65 -5.43 1.66
CA VAL A 36 -12.13 -5.41 1.62
C VAL A 36 -12.62 -5.06 0.21
N LEU A 37 -12.07 -4.02 -0.40
CA LEU A 37 -12.46 -3.60 -1.75
C LEU A 37 -12.13 -4.67 -2.80
N GLY A 38 -10.99 -5.35 -2.71
CA GLY A 38 -10.62 -6.44 -3.62
C GLY A 38 -11.51 -7.67 -3.47
N ILE A 39 -11.87 -8.03 -2.23
CA ILE A 39 -12.85 -9.10 -1.96
C ILE A 39 -14.22 -8.72 -2.55
N LEU A 40 -14.67 -7.49 -2.38
CA LEU A 40 -15.93 -7.02 -2.97
C LEU A 40 -15.91 -7.09 -4.49
N LEU A 41 -14.84 -6.64 -5.14
CA LEU A 41 -14.66 -6.76 -6.59
C LEU A 41 -14.75 -8.22 -7.05
N HIS A 42 -14.02 -9.12 -6.39
CA HIS A 42 -14.02 -10.54 -6.74
C HIS A 42 -15.39 -11.19 -6.54
N THR A 43 -16.06 -10.91 -5.43
CA THR A 43 -17.31 -11.60 -5.06
C THR A 43 -18.54 -11.05 -5.80
N THR A 44 -18.54 -9.77 -6.19
CA THR A 44 -19.68 -9.14 -6.89
C THR A 44 -19.64 -9.29 -8.40
N ARG A 45 -18.54 -9.79 -8.98
CA ARG A 45 -18.43 -10.06 -10.43
C ARG A 45 -19.48 -11.07 -10.91
N ALA A 46 -19.70 -11.16 -12.23
CA ALA A 46 -20.59 -12.15 -12.82
C ALA A 46 -20.17 -13.59 -12.43
N GLY A 47 -21.09 -14.38 -11.91
CA GLY A 47 -20.82 -15.72 -11.37
C GLY A 47 -20.18 -15.76 -9.98
N GLY A 48 -19.89 -14.60 -9.36
CA GLY A 48 -19.31 -14.51 -8.01
C GLY A 48 -20.27 -14.94 -6.90
N LEU A 49 -19.77 -15.01 -5.66
CA LEU A 49 -20.53 -15.41 -4.47
C LEU A 49 -21.69 -14.45 -4.14
N LEU A 50 -21.49 -13.16 -4.40
CA LEU A 50 -22.42 -12.07 -4.14
C LEU A 50 -22.70 -11.29 -5.44
N ALA A 51 -22.85 -12.02 -6.57
CA ALA A 51 -22.96 -11.42 -7.90
C ALA A 51 -23.95 -10.24 -7.94
N ASN A 52 -23.43 -9.05 -8.22
CA ASN A 52 -24.20 -7.83 -8.38
C ASN A 52 -23.50 -6.92 -9.42
N ARG A 53 -24.10 -6.89 -10.61
CA ARG A 53 -23.53 -6.15 -11.75
C ARG A 53 -23.38 -4.65 -11.47
N ALA A 54 -24.33 -4.02 -10.79
CA ALA A 54 -24.28 -2.58 -10.51
C ALA A 54 -23.12 -2.25 -9.55
N VAL A 55 -22.99 -2.99 -8.44
CA VAL A 55 -21.92 -2.82 -7.47
C VAL A 55 -20.55 -3.09 -8.12
N PHE A 56 -20.42 -4.21 -8.83
CA PHE A 56 -19.17 -4.54 -9.53
C PHE A 56 -18.76 -3.45 -10.51
N THR A 57 -19.70 -2.98 -11.34
CA THR A 57 -19.40 -1.96 -12.35
C THR A 57 -18.95 -0.65 -11.70
N ALA A 58 -19.66 -0.20 -10.64
CA ALA A 58 -19.30 1.03 -9.92
C ALA A 58 -17.91 0.94 -9.28
N LEU A 59 -17.62 -0.14 -8.55
CA LEU A 59 -16.33 -0.34 -7.90
C LEU A 59 -15.20 -0.51 -8.92
N ASN A 60 -15.42 -1.29 -9.96
CA ASN A 60 -14.44 -1.53 -11.01
C ASN A 60 -14.12 -0.24 -11.79
N LEU A 61 -15.12 0.57 -12.09
CA LEU A 61 -14.92 1.87 -12.73
C LEU A 61 -14.08 2.80 -11.85
N LEU A 62 -14.43 2.90 -10.57
CA LEU A 62 -13.69 3.74 -9.60
C LEU A 62 -12.22 3.33 -9.52
N VAL A 63 -11.94 2.03 -9.35
CA VAL A 63 -10.57 1.51 -9.29
C VAL A 63 -9.81 1.76 -10.59
N ASN A 64 -10.46 1.56 -11.74
CA ASN A 64 -9.82 1.76 -13.06
C ASN A 64 -9.56 3.23 -13.40
N ILE A 65 -10.30 4.17 -12.81
CA ILE A 65 -10.06 5.61 -12.98
C ILE A 65 -8.91 6.07 -12.09
N ILE A 66 -8.90 5.66 -10.81
CA ILE A 66 -7.94 6.20 -9.83
C ILE A 66 -6.56 5.55 -9.99
N ARG A 67 -6.49 4.24 -10.17
CA ARG A 67 -5.23 3.47 -10.19
C ARG A 67 -4.19 3.95 -11.21
N PRO A 68 -4.52 4.32 -12.46
CA PRO A 68 -3.52 4.73 -13.45
C PRO A 68 -2.99 6.15 -13.24
N ILE A 69 -3.55 6.93 -12.29
CA ILE A 69 -3.07 8.29 -12.03
C ILE A 69 -1.68 8.22 -11.38
N PRO A 70 -0.63 8.85 -11.95
CA PRO A 70 0.67 8.93 -11.32
C PRO A 70 0.56 9.55 -9.92
N PHE A 71 1.24 8.96 -8.91
CA PHE A 71 1.06 9.35 -7.52
C PHE A 71 1.37 10.84 -7.28
N ILE A 72 2.37 11.39 -7.97
CA ILE A 72 2.71 12.84 -7.85
C ILE A 72 1.54 13.74 -8.28
N ILE A 73 0.77 13.34 -9.29
CA ILE A 73 -0.42 14.07 -9.72
C ILE A 73 -1.59 13.80 -8.78
N PHE A 74 -1.72 12.53 -8.33
CA PHE A 74 -2.79 12.13 -7.44
C PHE A 74 -2.75 12.89 -6.10
N ILE A 75 -1.57 13.00 -5.45
CA ILE A 75 -1.43 13.67 -4.16
C ILE A 75 -1.82 15.15 -4.24
N THR A 76 -1.54 15.81 -5.37
CA THR A 76 -1.94 17.21 -5.59
C THR A 76 -3.43 17.33 -5.92
N ALA A 77 -3.96 16.43 -6.76
CA ALA A 77 -5.36 16.44 -7.17
C ALA A 77 -6.33 16.16 -6.02
N ILE A 78 -5.94 15.29 -5.06
CA ILE A 78 -6.76 14.96 -3.88
C ILE A 78 -6.68 16.06 -2.78
N GLY A 79 -5.88 17.09 -2.99
CA GLY A 79 -5.65 18.19 -2.02
C GLY A 79 -6.90 18.75 -1.38
N PRO A 80 -7.97 19.11 -2.13
CA PRO A 80 -9.22 19.60 -1.52
C PRO A 80 -9.86 18.63 -0.54
N VAL A 81 -9.84 17.31 -0.85
CA VAL A 81 -10.37 16.26 0.04
C VAL A 81 -9.46 16.08 1.24
N THR A 82 -8.13 16.11 1.03
CA THR A 82 -7.13 16.06 2.10
C THR A 82 -7.34 17.21 3.08
N LEU A 83 -7.52 18.44 2.58
CA LEU A 83 -7.79 19.61 3.42
C LEU A 83 -9.07 19.45 4.25
N ALA A 84 -10.13 18.92 3.64
CA ALA A 84 -11.41 18.72 4.33
C ALA A 84 -11.33 17.65 5.44
N VAL A 85 -10.51 16.60 5.25
CA VAL A 85 -10.42 15.47 6.19
C VAL A 85 -9.33 15.66 7.24
N VAL A 86 -8.16 16.17 6.81
CA VAL A 86 -6.94 16.26 7.64
C VAL A 86 -6.74 17.67 8.20
N GLY A 87 -7.36 18.69 7.58
CA GLY A 87 -7.19 20.10 7.96
C GLY A 87 -5.96 20.78 7.36
N THR A 88 -5.12 20.06 6.61
CA THR A 88 -3.93 20.58 5.91
C THR A 88 -3.68 19.81 4.64
N THR A 89 -3.01 20.43 3.67
CA THR A 89 -2.53 19.78 2.44
C THR A 89 -1.03 19.50 2.46
N LEU A 90 -0.33 19.92 3.52
CA LEU A 90 1.11 19.78 3.67
C LEU A 90 1.47 18.93 4.90
N GLY A 91 2.68 18.41 4.90
CA GLY A 91 3.24 17.62 5.98
C GLY A 91 2.84 16.15 5.96
N THR A 92 3.40 15.39 6.90
CA THR A 92 3.27 13.94 7.00
C THR A 92 1.82 13.45 7.12
N PRO A 93 0.90 14.12 7.85
CA PRO A 93 -0.50 13.68 7.93
C PRO A 93 -1.23 13.76 6.57
N ALA A 94 -1.02 14.84 5.82
CA ALA A 94 -1.61 15.03 4.50
C ALA A 94 -1.07 13.98 3.50
N ALA A 95 0.24 13.77 3.49
CA ALA A 95 0.89 12.74 2.68
C ALA A 95 0.37 11.35 3.02
N THR A 96 0.25 11.02 4.31
CA THR A 96 -0.27 9.72 4.78
C THR A 96 -1.69 9.48 4.29
N PHE A 97 -2.57 10.47 4.35
CA PHE A 97 -3.93 10.34 3.84
C PHE A 97 -3.95 10.01 2.34
N ALA A 98 -3.20 10.77 1.54
CA ALA A 98 -3.10 10.52 0.10
C ALA A 98 -2.53 9.13 -0.23
N LEU A 99 -1.50 8.69 0.52
CA LEU A 99 -0.91 7.35 0.41
C LEU A 99 -1.93 6.25 0.74
N VAL A 100 -2.70 6.40 1.82
CA VAL A 100 -3.75 5.44 2.21
C VAL A 100 -4.78 5.29 1.11
N VAL A 101 -5.28 6.39 0.55
CA VAL A 101 -6.26 6.34 -0.52
C VAL A 101 -5.69 5.68 -1.78
N ALA A 102 -4.51 6.10 -2.24
CA ALA A 102 -3.86 5.52 -3.42
C ALA A 102 -3.57 4.02 -3.25
N ALA A 103 -3.01 3.62 -2.10
CA ALA A 103 -2.70 2.24 -1.79
C ALA A 103 -3.95 1.36 -1.72
N THR A 104 -5.08 1.87 -1.21
CA THR A 104 -6.37 1.15 -1.17
C THR A 104 -6.75 0.65 -2.56
N PHE A 105 -6.71 1.50 -3.57
CA PHE A 105 -7.06 1.14 -4.94
C PHE A 105 -6.00 0.22 -5.59
N GLY A 106 -4.72 0.44 -5.31
CA GLY A 106 -3.65 -0.43 -5.79
C GLY A 106 -3.76 -1.85 -5.23
N ILE A 107 -3.93 -1.96 -3.92
CA ILE A 107 -4.06 -3.24 -3.21
C ILE A 107 -5.32 -3.99 -3.63
N SER A 108 -6.45 -3.28 -3.81
CA SER A 108 -7.72 -3.93 -4.19
C SER A 108 -7.60 -4.76 -5.46
N ARG A 109 -6.84 -4.30 -6.43
CA ARG A 109 -6.63 -5.02 -7.68
C ARG A 109 -5.70 -6.22 -7.50
N ILE A 110 -4.67 -6.11 -6.65
CA ILE A 110 -3.79 -7.23 -6.31
C ILE A 110 -4.57 -8.32 -5.58
N VAL A 111 -5.43 -7.93 -4.63
CA VAL A 111 -6.31 -8.87 -3.92
C VAL A 111 -7.25 -9.57 -4.89
N GLU A 112 -7.96 -8.82 -5.73
CA GLU A 112 -8.87 -9.39 -6.74
C GLU A 112 -8.15 -10.40 -7.64
N GLN A 113 -6.96 -10.05 -8.16
CA GLN A 113 -6.16 -10.93 -9.03
C GLN A 113 -5.77 -12.24 -8.32
N ASN A 114 -5.36 -12.17 -7.05
CA ASN A 114 -5.00 -13.36 -6.29
C ASN A 114 -6.21 -14.26 -5.99
N LEU A 115 -7.38 -13.66 -5.74
CA LEU A 115 -8.62 -14.42 -5.53
C LEU A 115 -9.13 -15.08 -6.81
N VAL A 116 -8.88 -14.49 -7.98
CA VAL A 116 -9.24 -15.09 -9.28
C VAL A 116 -8.47 -16.38 -9.55
N GLY A 117 -7.27 -16.53 -8.99
CA GLY A 117 -6.44 -17.73 -9.16
C GLY A 117 -6.91 -18.96 -8.37
N ILE A 118 -7.92 -18.82 -7.50
CA ILE A 118 -8.45 -19.95 -6.73
C ILE A 118 -9.33 -20.83 -7.62
N ASP A 119 -9.19 -22.15 -7.48
CA ASP A 119 -9.96 -23.14 -8.24
C ASP A 119 -11.47 -22.96 -7.99
N PRO A 120 -12.28 -22.70 -9.03
CA PRO A 120 -13.73 -22.61 -8.89
C PRO A 120 -14.40 -23.85 -8.30
N GLY A 121 -13.84 -25.04 -8.54
CA GLY A 121 -14.37 -26.30 -8.03
C GLY A 121 -14.39 -26.36 -6.50
N VAL A 122 -13.40 -25.77 -5.83
CA VAL A 122 -13.35 -25.70 -4.37
C VAL A 122 -14.48 -24.80 -3.83
N ILE A 123 -14.78 -23.71 -4.53
CA ILE A 123 -15.88 -22.81 -4.19
C ILE A 123 -17.24 -23.47 -4.40
N GLU A 124 -17.41 -24.22 -5.51
CA GLU A 124 -18.62 -24.96 -5.81
C GLU A 124 -18.88 -26.08 -4.80
N ALA A 125 -17.83 -26.82 -4.41
CA ALA A 125 -17.93 -27.85 -3.37
C ALA A 125 -18.39 -27.25 -2.03
N ALA A 126 -17.85 -26.11 -1.62
CA ALA A 126 -18.27 -25.41 -0.40
C ALA A 126 -19.72 -24.95 -0.46
N ARG A 127 -20.20 -24.48 -1.63
CA ARG A 127 -21.62 -24.13 -1.85
C ARG A 127 -22.52 -25.36 -1.76
N ALA A 128 -22.12 -26.47 -2.38
CA ALA A 128 -22.88 -27.73 -2.34
C ALA A 128 -23.02 -28.27 -0.92
N MET A 129 -22.05 -28.00 -0.04
CA MET A 129 -22.12 -28.33 1.39
C MET A 129 -22.97 -27.34 2.21
N GLY A 130 -23.58 -26.34 1.59
CA GLY A 130 -24.46 -25.37 2.26
C GLY A 130 -23.73 -24.23 2.98
N ALA A 131 -22.45 -23.99 2.69
CA ALA A 131 -21.72 -22.89 3.29
C ALA A 131 -22.26 -21.54 2.81
N SER A 132 -22.49 -20.60 3.72
CA SER A 132 -22.89 -19.23 3.38
C SER A 132 -21.77 -18.46 2.68
N PRO A 133 -22.08 -17.45 1.84
CA PRO A 133 -21.07 -16.66 1.14
C PRO A 133 -20.01 -16.06 2.06
N LEU A 134 -20.39 -15.50 3.20
CA LEU A 134 -19.45 -14.92 4.16
C LEU A 134 -18.54 -15.99 4.78
N ARG A 135 -19.07 -17.18 5.02
CA ARG A 135 -18.26 -18.31 5.51
C ARG A 135 -17.23 -18.73 4.46
N ILE A 136 -17.66 -18.86 3.19
CA ILE A 136 -16.74 -19.19 2.10
C ILE A 136 -15.62 -18.13 1.96
N ILE A 137 -15.95 -16.84 2.04
CA ILE A 137 -14.94 -15.76 1.99
C ILE A 137 -13.93 -15.91 3.12
N GLY A 138 -14.38 -16.03 4.36
CA GLY A 138 -13.50 -16.02 5.53
C GLY A 138 -12.72 -17.32 5.78
N THR A 139 -13.32 -18.49 5.47
CA THR A 139 -12.72 -19.79 5.78
C THR A 139 -12.06 -20.48 4.59
N LEU A 140 -12.33 -20.02 3.37
CA LEU A 140 -11.81 -20.62 2.14
C LEU A 140 -11.06 -19.60 1.29
N LEU A 141 -11.73 -18.56 0.77
CA LEU A 141 -11.11 -17.64 -0.20
C LEU A 141 -9.88 -16.92 0.38
N VAL A 142 -10.01 -16.29 1.54
CA VAL A 142 -8.90 -15.52 2.13
C VAL A 142 -7.78 -16.45 2.61
N PRO A 143 -8.04 -17.57 3.31
CA PRO A 143 -6.99 -18.51 3.70
C PRO A 143 -6.27 -19.18 2.53
N GLU A 144 -6.99 -19.54 1.45
CA GLU A 144 -6.39 -20.17 0.25
C GLU A 144 -5.48 -19.17 -0.49
N ALA A 145 -5.88 -17.91 -0.57
CA ALA A 145 -5.08 -16.85 -1.19
C ALA A 145 -3.98 -16.29 -0.26
N LEU A 146 -3.84 -16.75 0.99
CA LEU A 146 -3.01 -16.08 1.99
C LEU A 146 -1.55 -15.93 1.56
N ALA A 147 -0.95 -16.97 1.01
CA ALA A 147 0.45 -16.93 0.58
C ALA A 147 0.70 -15.95 -0.58
N PRO A 148 -0.05 -15.98 -1.69
CA PRO A 148 0.09 -14.98 -2.75
C PRO A 148 -0.33 -13.57 -2.30
N LEU A 149 -1.29 -13.43 -1.38
CA LEU A 149 -1.64 -12.13 -0.79
C LEU A 149 -0.47 -11.53 -0.01
N ILE A 150 0.24 -12.32 0.83
CA ILE A 150 1.43 -11.84 1.55
C ILE A 150 2.49 -11.33 0.59
N LEU A 151 2.76 -12.03 -0.51
CA LEU A 151 3.71 -11.57 -1.53
C LEU A 151 3.22 -10.30 -2.23
N GLY A 152 1.93 -10.22 -2.56
CA GLY A 152 1.32 -9.02 -3.12
C GLY A 152 1.44 -7.80 -2.20
N TYR A 153 1.19 -7.97 -0.91
CA TYR A 153 1.37 -6.93 0.11
C TYR A 153 2.84 -6.53 0.28
N THR A 154 3.75 -7.50 0.19
CA THR A 154 5.19 -7.20 0.22
C THR A 154 5.61 -6.36 -0.99
N PHE A 155 5.09 -6.66 -2.17
CA PHE A 155 5.30 -5.84 -3.36
C PHE A 155 4.75 -4.42 -3.19
N VAL A 156 3.51 -4.29 -2.66
CA VAL A 156 2.91 -2.97 -2.39
C VAL A 156 3.69 -2.20 -1.34
N PHE A 157 4.24 -2.86 -0.32
CA PHE A 157 5.08 -2.20 0.67
C PHE A 157 6.24 -1.45 0.00
N VAL A 158 6.93 -2.07 -0.96
CA VAL A 158 8.02 -1.43 -1.72
C VAL A 158 7.49 -0.23 -2.51
N ALA A 159 6.35 -0.38 -3.18
CA ALA A 159 5.72 0.71 -3.92
C ALA A 159 5.28 1.87 -3.01
N VAL A 160 4.78 1.58 -1.80
CA VAL A 160 4.41 2.61 -0.83
C VAL A 160 5.65 3.35 -0.33
N VAL A 161 6.78 2.67 -0.09
CA VAL A 161 8.05 3.33 0.26
C VAL A 161 8.48 4.29 -0.85
N ASP A 162 8.41 3.89 -2.12
CA ASP A 162 8.67 4.77 -3.28
C ASP A 162 7.73 5.98 -3.28
N MET A 163 6.42 5.75 -3.08
CA MET A 163 5.44 6.84 -2.99
C MET A 163 5.70 7.79 -1.83
N THR A 164 6.27 7.33 -0.68
CA THR A 164 6.65 8.25 0.42
C THR A 164 7.79 9.19 0.01
N ALA A 165 8.71 8.72 -0.84
CA ALA A 165 9.77 9.58 -1.35
C ALA A 165 9.21 10.66 -2.28
N VAL A 166 8.25 10.31 -3.14
CA VAL A 166 7.53 11.26 -3.99
C VAL A 166 6.71 12.26 -3.15
N ALA A 167 6.03 11.79 -2.08
CA ALA A 167 5.33 12.67 -1.14
C ALA A 167 6.27 13.67 -0.48
N GLY A 168 7.49 13.24 -0.13
CA GLY A 168 8.55 14.11 0.41
C GLY A 168 8.89 15.27 -0.52
N ALA A 169 8.95 15.02 -1.83
CA ALA A 169 9.23 16.06 -2.83
C ALA A 169 8.17 17.19 -2.88
N VAL A 170 6.96 16.93 -2.39
CA VAL A 170 5.86 17.90 -2.34
C VAL A 170 5.52 18.34 -0.91
N GLY A 171 6.48 18.25 0.01
CA GLY A 171 6.33 18.74 1.38
C GLY A 171 5.68 17.74 2.35
N GLY A 172 5.65 16.44 2.01
CA GLY A 172 5.13 15.39 2.87
C GLY A 172 6.08 14.95 3.99
N GLY A 173 7.33 15.42 3.99
CA GLY A 173 8.37 14.99 4.93
C GLY A 173 8.96 13.61 4.61
N GLY A 174 9.63 13.00 5.59
CA GLY A 174 10.24 11.68 5.46
C GLY A 174 11.61 11.66 4.76
N LEU A 175 12.11 10.46 4.48
CA LEU A 175 13.42 10.25 3.85
C LEU A 175 13.51 10.87 2.45
N GLY A 176 12.39 10.97 1.72
CA GLY A 176 12.36 11.62 0.42
C GLY A 176 12.65 13.11 0.52
N ASP A 177 11.98 13.81 1.43
CA ASP A 177 12.24 15.24 1.72
C ASP A 177 13.69 15.45 2.20
N PHE A 178 14.13 14.60 3.12
CA PHE A 178 15.50 14.65 3.63
C PHE A 178 16.53 14.51 2.51
N ALA A 179 16.40 13.52 1.64
CA ALA A 179 17.30 13.27 0.53
C ALA A 179 17.34 14.42 -0.48
N ILE A 180 16.19 15.05 -0.73
CA ILE A 180 16.07 16.17 -1.66
C ILE A 180 16.62 17.45 -1.02
N THR A 181 16.15 17.82 0.16
CA THR A 181 16.45 19.12 0.79
C THR A 181 17.87 19.21 1.32
N TYR A 182 18.36 18.16 1.97
CA TYR A 182 19.70 18.16 2.57
C TYR A 182 20.77 17.52 1.68
N GLY A 183 20.37 16.64 0.73
CA GLY A 183 21.27 15.99 -0.20
C GLY A 183 21.29 16.70 -1.56
N TYR A 184 20.29 16.47 -2.39
CA TYR A 184 20.26 16.89 -3.79
C TYR A 184 20.37 18.41 -3.99
N GLN A 185 19.55 19.21 -3.27
CA GLN A 185 19.55 20.67 -3.40
C GLN A 185 20.83 21.34 -2.87
N ARG A 186 21.55 20.68 -1.96
CA ARG A 186 22.83 21.14 -1.42
C ARG A 186 24.04 20.51 -2.10
N PHE A 187 23.84 19.69 -3.13
CA PHE A 187 24.88 18.94 -3.82
C PHE A 187 25.72 18.05 -2.88
N ASP A 188 25.12 17.60 -1.75
CA ASP A 188 25.76 16.68 -0.82
C ASP A 188 25.32 15.23 -1.13
N TRP A 189 26.09 14.59 -1.99
CA TRP A 189 25.83 13.22 -2.42
C TRP A 189 25.99 12.20 -1.29
N THR A 190 26.73 12.54 -0.24
CA THR A 190 26.90 11.66 0.93
C THR A 190 25.59 11.53 1.70
N ILE A 191 24.89 12.64 1.92
CA ILE A 191 23.56 12.65 2.57
C ILE A 191 22.55 11.90 1.71
N THR A 192 22.54 12.13 0.40
CA THR A 192 21.67 11.36 -0.51
C THR A 192 21.95 9.86 -0.43
N ALA A 193 23.23 9.45 -0.43
CA ALA A 193 23.62 8.05 -0.33
C ALA A 193 23.18 7.41 1.01
N ILE A 194 23.27 8.14 2.11
CA ILE A 194 22.78 7.69 3.43
C ILE A 194 21.28 7.41 3.39
N ALA A 195 20.49 8.35 2.85
CA ALA A 195 19.04 8.16 2.71
C ALA A 195 18.73 6.91 1.85
N VAL A 196 19.42 6.73 0.72
CA VAL A 196 19.27 5.56 -0.15
C VAL A 196 19.59 4.27 0.58
N LEU A 197 20.69 4.22 1.34
CA LEU A 197 21.09 3.03 2.11
C LEU A 197 20.02 2.67 3.16
N ILE A 198 19.46 3.65 3.85
CA ILE A 198 18.40 3.42 4.84
C ILE A 198 17.14 2.85 4.17
N ILE A 199 16.74 3.42 3.03
CA ILE A 199 15.59 2.91 2.25
C ILE A 199 15.84 1.47 1.81
N ILE A 200 17.03 1.15 1.30
CA ILE A 200 17.41 -0.22 0.91
C ILE A 200 17.27 -1.17 2.10
N VAL A 201 17.81 -0.83 3.27
CA VAL A 201 17.71 -1.66 4.47
C VAL A 201 16.25 -1.89 4.87
N LEU A 202 15.44 -0.83 4.88
CA LEU A 202 14.02 -0.89 5.22
C LEU A 202 13.25 -1.81 4.26
N VAL A 203 13.47 -1.66 2.97
CA VAL A 203 12.80 -2.47 1.93
C VAL A 203 13.25 -3.93 2.01
N GLN A 204 14.56 -4.18 2.15
CA GLN A 204 15.09 -5.55 2.25
C GLN A 204 14.60 -6.27 3.51
N ALA A 205 14.51 -5.57 4.64
CA ALA A 205 13.95 -6.14 5.86
C ALA A 205 12.48 -6.56 5.67
N ALA A 206 11.67 -5.70 5.05
CA ALA A 206 10.27 -6.00 4.77
C ALA A 206 10.11 -7.18 3.78
N GLN A 207 10.90 -7.21 2.71
CA GLN A 207 10.90 -8.32 1.75
C GLN A 207 11.32 -9.64 2.39
N PHE A 208 12.33 -9.61 3.26
CA PHE A 208 12.77 -10.80 3.99
C PHE A 208 11.64 -11.35 4.89
N VAL A 209 10.97 -10.49 5.63
CA VAL A 209 9.83 -10.86 6.48
C VAL A 209 8.68 -11.39 5.63
N GLY A 210 8.29 -10.67 4.58
CA GLY A 210 7.20 -11.07 3.68
C GLY A 210 7.45 -12.44 3.03
N ASN A 211 8.66 -12.68 2.54
CA ASN A 211 9.05 -13.97 1.95
C ASN A 211 9.04 -15.11 2.98
N ARG A 212 9.40 -14.85 4.23
CA ARG A 212 9.30 -15.84 5.31
C ARG A 212 7.86 -16.16 5.67
N LEU A 213 7.02 -15.13 5.80
CA LEU A 213 5.59 -15.30 6.12
C LEU A 213 4.85 -16.04 5.01
N SER A 214 5.10 -15.72 3.74
CA SER A 214 4.49 -16.42 2.60
C SER A 214 4.88 -17.91 2.59
N ARG A 215 6.17 -18.24 2.81
CA ARG A 215 6.60 -19.64 2.91
C ARG A 215 5.99 -20.38 4.10
N ALA A 216 5.75 -19.70 5.21
CA ALA A 216 5.06 -20.29 6.35
C ALA A 216 3.57 -20.54 6.06
N ALA A 217 2.92 -19.68 5.27
CA ALA A 217 1.55 -19.86 4.83
C ALA A 217 1.37 -21.03 3.86
N LEU A 218 2.35 -21.28 2.96
CA LEU A 218 2.33 -22.40 2.03
C LEU A 218 2.52 -23.77 2.67
N ARG A 219 3.02 -23.84 3.91
CA ARG A 219 3.25 -25.12 4.63
C ARG A 219 2.02 -25.60 5.41
N ARG A 220 0.94 -24.88 5.35
CA ARG A 220 -0.37 -25.24 5.94
C ARG A 220 -1.29 -25.86 4.90
#